data_4b6c44ee350c46dd10b00a0111698683
#
_entry.id   4b6c44ee350c46dd10b00a0111698683
#
_cell.length_a   1.000
_cell.length_b   1.000
_cell.length_c   1.000
_cell.angle_alpha   90.00
_cell.angle_beta   90.00
_cell.angle_gamma   90.00
#
_symmetry.space_group_name_H-M   'P 1'
#
loop_
_entity.id
_entity.type
_entity.pdbx_description
1 polymer ?
#
loop_
_entity_poly.entity_id
_entity_poly.type
_entity_poly.pdbx_seq_one_letter_code
_entity_poly.pdbx_strand_id
1 'polypeptide(L)'
;MNWRNSSRKKILMTPKITALPPGKIEIQNQRIGGLPLSAQYNTRVVEVKPVFDGQSWDVYVEDAKIISHHQFDAVMVCTGRYSTPMVPPILGIERYKGHVMHSHNYRTAHCFTGEAVLVLGAGPSGIDIALEIATVAERVYLCHDQPKPLTKDFPPVICQENGILRIDGDHTVVLKNGKIVSATWIVLCTGYNLTYGFLSEGCRVTTDENVVFPLYKHIFHADFPSLAFIGLPMRVIPFIIMDYQNRFFLSALEGSVKLPSCEAMKQQAAKDLAKHVSSGLAKRHFHCLPKMKMWNYLEDIANICGLPKVPQYVKDLYDITSKERECKCQYKDIKIRILPDGTVRYSY
;
A
#
# COMPACT_ATOMS: atom_id res chain seq x y z
N MET A 1 -6.52 18.05 -25.43
CA MET A 1 -7.91 18.06 -24.92
C MET A 1 -8.15 19.36 -24.15
N ASN A 2 -9.13 20.16 -24.56
CA ASN A 2 -9.46 21.42 -23.89
C ASN A 2 -10.52 21.16 -22.79
N TRP A 3 -10.08 21.01 -21.56
CA TRP A 3 -10.93 20.74 -20.38
C TRP A 3 -11.63 21.98 -19.81
N ARG A 4 -11.51 23.14 -20.50
CA ARG A 4 -11.91 24.46 -19.96
C ARG A 4 -13.42 24.78 -19.97
N ASN A 5 -14.29 23.97 -20.58
CA ASN A 5 -15.69 24.36 -20.86
C ASN A 5 -16.76 23.48 -20.21
N SER A 6 -16.54 22.90 -19.03
CA SER A 6 -17.63 22.23 -18.29
C SER A 6 -17.82 22.89 -16.93
N SER A 7 -19.01 23.39 -16.69
CA SER A 7 -19.36 24.19 -15.51
C SER A 7 -19.44 23.46 -14.17
N ARG A 8 -19.26 22.11 -14.11
CA ARG A 8 -19.12 21.31 -12.88
C ARG A 8 -18.59 19.91 -13.24
N LYS A 9 -17.32 19.64 -12.99
CA LYS A 9 -16.75 18.29 -13.15
C LYS A 9 -17.15 17.39 -11.97
N LYS A 10 -17.60 16.18 -12.28
CA LYS A 10 -17.84 15.14 -11.28
C LYS A 10 -16.64 14.20 -11.21
N ILE A 11 -16.03 14.09 -10.05
CA ILE A 11 -14.88 13.21 -9.81
C ILE A 11 -15.31 12.13 -8.83
N LEU A 12 -15.12 10.87 -9.20
CA LEU A 12 -15.28 9.75 -8.30
C LEU A 12 -13.97 9.49 -7.57
N MET A 13 -14.01 9.50 -6.25
CA MET A 13 -12.96 8.93 -5.39
C MET A 13 -13.48 7.61 -4.82
N THR A 14 -12.73 6.52 -5.00
CA THR A 14 -13.10 5.20 -4.48
C THR A 14 -12.30 4.89 -3.20
N PRO A 15 -12.72 5.35 -2.02
CA PRO A 15 -12.10 4.93 -0.77
C PRO A 15 -12.51 3.48 -0.46
N LYS A 16 -11.56 2.65 -0.06
CA LYS A 16 -11.89 1.40 0.62
C LYS A 16 -12.11 1.71 2.10
N ILE A 17 -13.37 1.87 2.49
CA ILE A 17 -13.71 1.90 3.91
C ILE A 17 -13.85 0.45 4.36
N THR A 18 -12.78 -0.09 4.94
CA THR A 18 -12.91 -1.25 5.83
C THR A 18 -13.78 -0.79 6.99
N ALA A 19 -14.81 -1.56 7.31
CA ALA A 19 -15.75 -1.27 8.39
C ALA A 19 -15.00 -0.87 9.66
N LEU A 20 -15.07 0.41 10.01
CA LEU A 20 -14.73 0.90 11.34
C LEU A 20 -15.89 0.53 12.26
N PRO A 21 -15.64 0.21 13.55
CA PRO A 21 -16.71 0.00 14.52
C PRO A 21 -17.61 1.25 14.58
N PRO A 22 -18.89 1.11 14.96
CA PRO A 22 -19.84 2.21 14.92
C PRO A 22 -19.48 3.31 15.92
N GLY A 23 -18.75 4.28 15.46
CA GLY A 23 -18.42 5.52 16.14
C GLY A 23 -18.55 6.64 15.11
N LYS A 24 -19.40 7.63 15.44
CA LYS A 24 -19.68 8.77 14.57
C LYS A 24 -18.37 9.44 14.13
N ILE A 25 -18.06 9.35 12.83
CA ILE A 25 -17.10 10.26 12.19
C ILE A 25 -17.95 11.34 11.54
N GLU A 26 -18.02 12.51 12.15
CA GLU A 26 -18.46 13.72 11.48
C GLU A 26 -17.36 14.13 10.49
N ILE A 27 -17.57 13.84 9.22
CA ILE A 27 -16.79 14.48 8.16
C ILE A 27 -17.37 15.89 8.03
N GLN A 28 -16.69 16.88 8.62
CA GLN A 28 -16.97 18.26 8.30
C GLN A 28 -16.88 18.44 6.79
N ASN A 29 -17.91 19.06 6.20
CA ASN A 29 -17.96 19.40 4.77
C ASN A 29 -16.75 20.28 4.39
N GLN A 30 -15.64 19.66 4.04
CA GLN A 30 -14.52 20.38 3.45
C GLN A 30 -14.79 20.53 1.95
N ARG A 31 -14.85 21.77 1.49
CA ARG A 31 -14.93 22.12 0.08
C ARG A 31 -13.53 22.11 -0.50
N ILE A 32 -13.28 21.26 -1.50
CA ILE A 32 -12.11 21.40 -2.38
C ILE A 32 -12.61 22.12 -3.64
N GLY A 33 -12.12 23.32 -3.90
CA GLY A 33 -12.50 24.07 -5.10
C GLY A 33 -13.98 24.42 -5.22
N GLY A 34 -14.70 24.58 -4.11
CA GLY A 34 -16.13 24.97 -4.12
C GLY A 34 -17.13 23.84 -4.40
N LEU A 35 -16.68 22.60 -4.63
CA LEU A 35 -17.53 21.43 -4.87
C LEU A 35 -17.92 20.78 -3.53
N PRO A 36 -19.19 20.41 -3.32
CA PRO A 36 -19.59 19.61 -2.18
C PRO A 36 -19.02 18.19 -2.30
N LEU A 37 -18.24 17.77 -1.31
CA LEU A 37 -17.84 16.36 -1.17
C LEU A 37 -19.07 15.61 -0.63
N SER A 38 -19.63 14.70 -1.44
CA SER A 38 -20.61 13.73 -0.97
C SER A 38 -19.95 12.38 -0.83
N ALA A 39 -19.91 11.84 0.39
CA ALA A 39 -19.45 10.49 0.63
C ALA A 39 -20.66 9.55 0.69
N GLN A 40 -20.66 8.49 -0.12
CA GLN A 40 -21.61 7.41 -0.01
C GLN A 40 -20.98 6.25 0.75
N TYR A 41 -21.54 5.92 1.92
CA TYR A 41 -21.10 4.80 2.74
C TYR A 41 -21.87 3.53 2.36
N ASN A 42 -21.29 2.37 2.69
CA ASN A 42 -21.87 1.04 2.40
C ASN A 42 -22.13 0.79 0.92
N THR A 43 -21.53 1.58 0.06
CA THR A 43 -21.70 1.54 -1.39
C THR A 43 -20.44 0.96 -2.03
N ARG A 44 -20.59 -0.16 -2.73
CA ARG A 44 -19.50 -0.84 -3.40
C ARG A 44 -19.47 -0.49 -4.89
N VAL A 45 -18.35 0.00 -5.38
CA VAL A 45 -18.14 0.11 -6.84
C VAL A 45 -17.96 -1.29 -7.40
N VAL A 46 -18.86 -1.71 -8.28
CA VAL A 46 -18.86 -3.04 -8.90
C VAL A 46 -18.26 -3.02 -10.29
N GLU A 47 -18.41 -1.93 -11.03
CA GLU A 47 -17.79 -1.79 -12.34
C GLU A 47 -17.52 -0.32 -12.69
N VAL A 48 -16.41 -0.09 -13.41
CA VAL A 48 -16.03 1.19 -14.01
C VAL A 48 -15.70 0.95 -15.47
N LYS A 49 -16.33 1.72 -16.36
CA LYS A 49 -16.14 1.64 -17.82
C LYS A 49 -15.80 3.00 -18.40
N PRO A 50 -14.82 3.10 -19.33
CA PRO A 50 -14.61 4.33 -20.09
C PRO A 50 -15.74 4.55 -21.10
N VAL A 51 -16.13 5.80 -21.25
CA VAL A 51 -17.09 6.26 -22.28
C VAL A 51 -16.36 7.25 -23.17
N PHE A 52 -16.59 7.20 -24.49
CA PHE A 52 -15.94 8.08 -25.46
C PHE A 52 -14.41 8.16 -25.28
N ASP A 53 -13.73 7.00 -25.24
CA ASP A 53 -12.28 6.89 -25.04
C ASP A 53 -11.79 7.61 -23.75
N GLY A 54 -12.51 7.45 -22.64
CA GLY A 54 -12.12 8.00 -21.34
C GLY A 54 -12.39 9.49 -21.17
N GLN A 55 -13.23 10.09 -22.00
CA GLN A 55 -13.74 11.46 -21.79
C GLN A 55 -14.72 11.52 -20.62
N SER A 56 -15.43 10.43 -20.36
CA SER A 56 -16.28 10.21 -19.19
C SER A 56 -16.24 8.74 -18.77
N TRP A 57 -16.83 8.45 -17.63
CA TRP A 57 -16.77 7.14 -16.97
C TRP A 57 -18.13 6.73 -16.49
N ASP A 58 -18.62 5.58 -16.95
CA ASP A 58 -19.77 4.92 -16.37
C ASP A 58 -19.32 4.11 -15.14
N VAL A 59 -19.98 4.36 -14.04
CA VAL A 59 -19.68 3.72 -12.75
C VAL A 59 -20.93 3.05 -12.23
N TYR A 60 -20.85 1.75 -12.02
CA TYR A 60 -21.90 0.95 -11.43
C TYR A 60 -21.56 0.71 -9.95
N VAL A 61 -22.50 1.04 -9.07
CA VAL A 61 -22.35 0.88 -7.63
C VAL A 61 -23.46 0.02 -7.08
N GLU A 62 -23.14 -0.75 -6.05
CA GLU A 62 -24.09 -1.60 -5.32
C GLU A 62 -24.27 -1.06 -3.89
N ASP A 63 -25.50 -0.76 -3.54
CA ASP A 63 -25.95 -0.45 -2.18
C ASP A 63 -27.15 -1.32 -1.84
N ALA A 64 -27.10 -2.01 -0.69
CA ALA A 64 -28.16 -2.95 -0.25
C ALA A 64 -28.65 -3.93 -1.33
N LYS A 65 -27.75 -4.43 -2.19
CA LYS A 65 -28.00 -5.31 -3.36
C LYS A 65 -28.73 -4.62 -4.53
N ILE A 66 -28.88 -3.32 -4.50
CA ILE A 66 -29.42 -2.54 -5.61
C ILE A 66 -28.25 -1.96 -6.40
N ILE A 67 -28.20 -2.21 -7.70
CA ILE A 67 -27.19 -1.64 -8.59
C ILE A 67 -27.73 -0.34 -9.17
N SER A 68 -26.96 0.73 -9.02
CA SER A 68 -27.23 2.01 -9.67
C SER A 68 -26.08 2.43 -10.58
N HIS A 69 -26.37 3.27 -11.55
CA HIS A 69 -25.44 3.76 -12.55
C HIS A 69 -25.23 5.26 -12.39
N HIS A 70 -23.98 5.67 -12.44
CA HIS A 70 -23.57 7.09 -12.37
C HIS A 70 -22.54 7.38 -13.46
N GLN A 71 -22.50 8.62 -13.91
CA GLN A 71 -21.50 9.09 -14.87
C GLN A 71 -20.60 10.15 -14.23
N PHE A 72 -19.30 10.05 -14.47
CA PHE A 72 -18.26 10.93 -13.94
C PHE A 72 -17.30 11.39 -15.04
N ASP A 73 -16.72 12.57 -14.90
CA ASP A 73 -15.70 13.11 -15.82
C ASP A 73 -14.31 12.54 -15.53
N ALA A 74 -14.06 12.09 -14.30
CA ALA A 74 -12.80 11.50 -13.89
C ALA A 74 -12.97 10.52 -12.73
N VAL A 75 -12.05 9.58 -12.62
CA VAL A 75 -12.03 8.55 -11.57
C VAL A 75 -10.67 8.54 -10.86
N MET A 76 -10.70 8.63 -9.53
CA MET A 76 -9.54 8.41 -8.67
C MET A 76 -9.68 7.09 -7.93
N VAL A 77 -8.82 6.13 -8.24
CA VAL A 77 -8.77 4.83 -7.57
C VAL A 77 -7.97 4.97 -6.27
N CYS A 78 -8.67 5.06 -5.14
CA CYS A 78 -8.11 5.24 -3.80
C CYS A 78 -8.33 4.01 -2.91
N THR A 79 -8.46 2.81 -3.48
CA THR A 79 -8.82 1.56 -2.78
C THR A 79 -7.73 1.02 -1.86
N GLY A 80 -6.55 1.64 -1.86
CA GLY A 80 -5.39 1.16 -1.12
C GLY A 80 -4.80 -0.11 -1.75
N ARG A 81 -3.83 -0.70 -1.05
CA ARG A 81 -3.04 -1.82 -1.57
C ARG A 81 -3.04 -3.07 -0.68
N TYR A 82 -3.72 -3.03 0.47
CA TYR A 82 -3.70 -4.10 1.46
C TYR A 82 -5.05 -4.81 1.56
N SER A 83 -5.60 -5.24 0.40
CA SER A 83 -6.91 -5.86 0.36
C SER A 83 -6.92 -7.33 -0.01
N THR A 84 -6.09 -7.74 -0.96
CA THR A 84 -6.06 -9.12 -1.46
C THR A 84 -4.80 -9.80 -0.92
N PRO A 85 -4.91 -10.68 0.10
CA PRO A 85 -3.77 -11.40 0.66
C PRO A 85 -2.97 -12.16 -0.39
N MET A 86 -1.65 -12.09 -0.30
CA MET A 86 -0.76 -12.93 -1.08
C MET A 86 -0.40 -14.17 -0.27
N VAL A 87 -0.94 -15.31 -0.64
CA VAL A 87 -0.66 -16.60 -0.01
C VAL A 87 0.31 -17.35 -0.92
N PRO A 88 1.58 -17.55 -0.49
CA PRO A 88 2.54 -18.30 -1.29
C PRO A 88 2.18 -19.78 -1.29
N PRO A 89 2.51 -20.52 -2.36
CA PRO A 89 2.40 -21.97 -2.33
C PRO A 89 3.45 -22.53 -1.33
N ILE A 90 3.00 -23.35 -0.42
CA ILE A 90 3.85 -24.06 0.54
C ILE A 90 3.69 -25.55 0.29
N LEU A 91 4.78 -26.21 -0.09
CA LEU A 91 4.76 -27.64 -0.37
C LEU A 91 4.34 -28.45 0.87
N GLY A 92 3.34 -29.30 0.72
CA GLY A 92 2.83 -30.16 1.82
C GLY A 92 1.91 -29.46 2.80
N ILE A 93 1.43 -28.24 2.52
CA ILE A 93 0.54 -27.47 3.42
C ILE A 93 -0.76 -28.24 3.72
N GLU A 94 -1.20 -29.12 2.83
CA GLU A 94 -2.37 -29.99 3.02
C GLU A 94 -2.20 -31.02 4.14
N ARG A 95 -0.98 -31.30 4.57
CA ARG A 95 -0.64 -32.20 5.69
C ARG A 95 -0.61 -31.49 7.04
N TYR A 96 -0.62 -30.16 7.01
CA TYR A 96 -0.54 -29.37 8.22
C TYR A 96 -1.86 -29.38 8.97
N LYS A 97 -1.86 -29.83 10.22
CA LYS A 97 -3.06 -29.86 11.08
C LYS A 97 -3.15 -28.68 12.04
N GLY A 98 -2.13 -27.83 12.07
CA GLY A 98 -2.16 -26.58 12.81
C GLY A 98 -3.02 -25.52 12.13
N HIS A 99 -2.99 -24.32 12.67
CA HIS A 99 -3.75 -23.20 12.16
C HIS A 99 -2.91 -22.37 11.19
N VAL A 100 -3.53 -21.95 10.09
CA VAL A 100 -2.91 -21.02 9.12
C VAL A 100 -3.73 -19.75 9.04
N MET A 101 -3.08 -18.61 9.25
CA MET A 101 -3.71 -17.29 9.19
C MET A 101 -2.88 -16.33 8.35
N HIS A 102 -3.51 -15.53 7.48
CA HIS A 102 -2.83 -14.39 6.90
C HIS A 102 -2.92 -13.17 7.83
N SER A 103 -1.88 -12.32 7.86
CA SER A 103 -1.83 -11.08 8.66
C SER A 103 -3.03 -10.16 8.43
N HIS A 104 -3.71 -10.28 7.29
CA HIS A 104 -4.98 -9.59 7.01
C HIS A 104 -6.07 -9.89 8.05
N ASN A 105 -6.10 -11.10 8.58
CA ASN A 105 -7.10 -11.57 9.56
C ASN A 105 -6.63 -11.45 11.02
N TYR A 106 -5.36 -11.11 11.23
CA TYR A 106 -4.83 -10.88 12.58
C TYR A 106 -5.51 -9.69 13.25
N ARG A 107 -5.87 -9.85 14.54
CA ARG A 107 -6.48 -8.79 15.35
C ARG A 107 -5.82 -8.62 16.71
N THR A 108 -5.56 -9.72 17.41
CA THR A 108 -4.96 -9.73 18.75
C THR A 108 -4.09 -10.99 18.95
N ALA A 109 -3.17 -10.92 19.90
CA ALA A 109 -2.27 -12.04 20.20
C ALA A 109 -2.89 -13.15 21.05
N HIS A 110 -4.06 -12.97 21.64
CA HIS A 110 -4.62 -13.92 22.66
C HIS A 110 -4.77 -15.36 22.19
N CYS A 111 -5.09 -15.58 20.90
CA CYS A 111 -5.24 -16.95 20.37
C CYS A 111 -3.92 -17.73 20.29
N PHE A 112 -2.78 -17.09 20.50
CA PHE A 112 -1.45 -17.70 20.45
C PHE A 112 -0.86 -17.95 21.84
N THR A 113 -1.65 -17.83 22.92
CA THR A 113 -1.16 -17.99 24.30
C THR A 113 -0.63 -19.42 24.52
N GLY A 114 0.65 -19.53 24.90
CA GLY A 114 1.33 -20.81 25.13
C GLY A 114 1.66 -21.61 23.88
N GLU A 115 1.46 -21.04 22.68
CA GLU A 115 1.65 -21.70 21.40
C GLU A 115 3.04 -21.51 20.82
N ALA A 116 3.46 -22.44 19.95
CA ALA A 116 4.63 -22.27 19.09
C ALA A 116 4.17 -21.73 17.73
N VAL A 117 4.56 -20.50 17.41
CA VAL A 117 4.06 -19.76 16.26
C VAL A 117 5.15 -19.51 15.23
N LEU A 118 4.91 -19.84 13.97
CA LEU A 118 5.76 -19.49 12.86
C LEU A 118 5.19 -18.27 12.12
N VAL A 119 5.92 -17.16 12.08
CA VAL A 119 5.57 -15.95 11.34
C VAL A 119 6.38 -15.91 10.06
N LEU A 120 5.74 -16.09 8.91
CA LEU A 120 6.40 -16.10 7.59
C LEU A 120 6.40 -14.70 6.97
N GLY A 121 7.57 -14.09 6.89
CA GLY A 121 7.81 -12.76 6.37
C GLY A 121 8.21 -11.76 7.45
N ALA A 122 9.37 -11.10 7.28
CA ALA A 122 9.91 -10.10 8.19
C ALA A 122 9.80 -8.67 7.62
N GLY A 123 8.68 -8.38 6.97
CA GLY A 123 8.27 -7.03 6.65
C GLY A 123 7.67 -6.31 7.87
N PRO A 124 7.18 -5.06 7.71
CA PRO A 124 6.59 -4.30 8.82
C PRO A 124 5.54 -5.07 9.62
N SER A 125 4.58 -5.71 8.93
CA SER A 125 3.55 -6.51 9.58
C SER A 125 4.13 -7.73 10.30
N GLY A 126 5.09 -8.44 9.70
CA GLY A 126 5.67 -9.63 10.30
C GLY A 126 6.44 -9.32 11.58
N ILE A 127 7.20 -8.25 11.59
CA ILE A 127 7.95 -7.81 12.78
C ILE A 127 6.97 -7.38 13.89
N ASP A 128 6.00 -6.51 13.57
CA ASP A 128 5.06 -5.98 14.57
C ASP A 128 4.20 -7.11 15.18
N ILE A 129 3.68 -8.02 14.33
CA ILE A 129 2.88 -9.16 14.77
C ILE A 129 3.71 -10.16 15.57
N ALA A 130 4.95 -10.44 15.16
CA ALA A 130 5.83 -11.33 15.91
C ALA A 130 6.14 -10.78 17.32
N LEU A 131 6.37 -9.47 17.43
CA LEU A 131 6.58 -8.81 18.73
C LEU A 131 5.34 -8.88 19.62
N GLU A 132 4.16 -8.67 19.07
CA GLU A 132 2.92 -8.75 19.84
C GLU A 132 2.61 -10.20 20.26
N ILE A 133 2.77 -11.17 19.37
CA ILE A 133 2.61 -12.61 19.68
C ILE A 133 3.60 -13.06 20.74
N ALA A 134 4.85 -12.58 20.71
CA ALA A 134 5.88 -12.92 21.67
C ALA A 134 5.55 -12.55 23.13
N THR A 135 4.55 -11.70 23.36
CA THR A 135 4.11 -11.36 24.72
C THR A 135 3.29 -12.47 25.38
N VAL A 136 2.78 -13.44 24.61
CA VAL A 136 1.87 -14.50 25.10
C VAL A 136 2.26 -15.90 24.62
N ALA A 137 2.99 -16.03 23.53
CA ALA A 137 3.40 -17.31 22.95
C ALA A 137 4.57 -17.95 23.73
N GLU A 138 4.66 -19.27 23.68
CA GLU A 138 5.82 -20.01 24.19
C GLU A 138 7.05 -19.77 23.30
N ARG A 139 6.85 -19.76 21.98
CA ARG A 139 7.93 -19.60 20.99
C ARG A 139 7.42 -18.92 19.72
N VAL A 140 8.24 -18.01 19.15
CA VAL A 140 7.98 -17.39 17.86
C VAL A 140 9.15 -17.63 16.92
N TYR A 141 8.90 -18.26 15.77
CA TYR A 141 9.86 -18.37 14.67
C TYR A 141 9.57 -17.30 13.65
N LEU A 142 10.40 -16.24 13.61
CA LEU A 142 10.30 -15.19 12.59
C LEU A 142 11.09 -15.62 11.35
N CYS A 143 10.38 -16.14 10.36
CA CYS A 143 10.96 -16.76 9.16
C CYS A 143 11.05 -15.78 8.00
N HIS A 144 12.23 -15.65 7.38
CA HIS A 144 12.46 -14.78 6.24
C HIS A 144 13.64 -15.21 5.36
N ASP A 145 13.69 -14.72 4.12
CA ASP A 145 14.75 -15.01 3.15
C ASP A 145 15.74 -13.83 2.98
N GLN A 146 15.85 -12.95 3.97
CA GLN A 146 16.87 -11.89 3.93
C GLN A 146 18.26 -12.51 4.09
N PRO A 147 19.29 -11.97 3.39
CA PRO A 147 20.64 -12.55 3.39
C PRO A 147 21.34 -12.48 4.73
N LYS A 148 20.87 -11.64 5.63
CA LYS A 148 21.38 -11.49 7.00
C LYS A 148 20.21 -11.39 7.99
N PRO A 149 20.40 -11.85 9.25
CA PRO A 149 19.45 -11.59 10.31
C PRO A 149 19.20 -10.08 10.49
N LEU A 150 17.99 -9.75 10.92
CA LEU A 150 17.67 -8.38 11.31
C LEU A 150 18.48 -7.99 12.55
N THR A 151 18.98 -6.77 12.58
CA THR A 151 19.80 -6.23 13.68
C THR A 151 19.00 -5.71 14.88
N LYS A 152 17.72 -6.07 14.95
CA LYS A 152 16.78 -5.63 15.97
C LYS A 152 16.97 -6.42 17.26
N ASP A 153 16.78 -5.75 18.40
CA ASP A 153 16.85 -6.32 19.76
C ASP A 153 15.58 -7.15 20.11
N PHE A 154 15.38 -8.23 19.39
CA PHE A 154 14.21 -9.10 19.63
C PHE A 154 14.25 -9.77 21.01
N PRO A 155 13.09 -9.92 21.69
CA PRO A 155 13.03 -10.72 22.92
C PRO A 155 13.42 -12.19 22.65
N PRO A 156 13.98 -12.89 23.67
CA PRO A 156 14.51 -14.27 23.52
C PRO A 156 13.49 -15.29 23.01
N VAL A 157 12.19 -15.02 23.17
CA VAL A 157 11.09 -15.85 22.64
C VAL A 157 11.09 -15.87 21.11
N ILE A 158 11.59 -14.82 20.45
CA ILE A 158 11.65 -14.73 18.99
C ILE A 158 12.97 -15.28 18.48
N CYS A 159 12.88 -16.34 17.66
CA CYS A 159 14.01 -16.89 16.92
C CYS A 159 13.90 -16.49 15.47
N GLN A 160 14.93 -15.84 14.91
CA GLN A 160 14.99 -15.56 13.48
C GLN A 160 15.44 -16.80 12.73
N GLU A 161 14.69 -17.16 11.68
CA GLU A 161 14.90 -18.38 10.92
C GLU A 161 14.74 -18.14 9.40
N ASN A 162 15.22 -19.08 8.60
CA ASN A 162 14.99 -19.07 7.16
C ASN A 162 13.52 -19.38 6.84
N GLY A 163 13.09 -18.99 5.64
CA GLY A 163 11.74 -19.27 5.14
C GLY A 163 11.39 -20.76 5.10
N ILE A 164 10.11 -21.06 4.98
CA ILE A 164 9.60 -22.42 4.87
C ILE A 164 10.05 -23.06 3.55
N LEU A 165 10.58 -24.29 3.63
CA LEU A 165 10.83 -25.12 2.47
C LEU A 165 9.62 -26.01 2.18
N ARG A 166 9.11 -26.74 3.19
CA ARG A 166 7.95 -27.62 3.08
C ARG A 166 7.37 -27.98 4.45
N ILE A 167 6.20 -28.59 4.42
CA ILE A 167 5.55 -29.21 5.57
C ILE A 167 5.72 -30.73 5.48
N ASP A 168 6.22 -31.36 6.53
CA ASP A 168 6.49 -32.82 6.57
C ASP A 168 5.53 -33.59 7.50
N GLY A 169 4.58 -32.94 8.16
CA GLY A 169 3.62 -33.60 9.07
C GLY A 169 2.71 -32.62 9.76
N ASP A 170 1.98 -33.10 10.73
CA ASP A 170 0.88 -32.39 11.40
C ASP A 170 1.27 -30.98 11.92
N HIS A 171 2.44 -30.87 12.52
CA HIS A 171 3.01 -29.59 13.01
C HIS A 171 4.49 -29.42 12.64
N THR A 172 4.99 -30.27 11.73
CA THR A 172 6.41 -30.34 11.39
C THR A 172 6.69 -29.49 10.17
N VAL A 173 7.48 -28.44 10.36
CA VAL A 173 7.88 -27.50 9.30
C VAL A 173 9.38 -27.61 9.04
N VAL A 174 9.75 -27.88 7.80
CA VAL A 174 11.15 -27.88 7.35
C VAL A 174 11.48 -26.53 6.75
N LEU A 175 12.50 -25.89 7.27
CA LEU A 175 12.99 -24.60 6.81
C LEU A 175 14.00 -24.75 5.69
N LYS A 176 14.25 -23.67 4.92
CA LYS A 176 15.17 -23.68 3.77
C LYS A 176 16.62 -24.00 4.11
N ASN A 177 17.04 -23.79 5.36
CA ASN A 177 18.36 -24.18 5.86
C ASN A 177 18.43 -25.63 6.36
N GLY A 178 17.36 -26.43 6.16
CA GLY A 178 17.27 -27.81 6.61
C GLY A 178 16.85 -28.00 8.06
N LYS A 179 16.73 -26.95 8.85
CA LYS A 179 16.25 -27.02 10.22
C LYS A 179 14.78 -27.45 10.26
N ILE A 180 14.45 -28.29 11.21
CA ILE A 180 13.07 -28.75 11.46
C ILE A 180 12.58 -28.05 12.72
N VAL A 181 11.39 -27.45 12.63
CA VAL A 181 10.70 -26.80 13.75
C VAL A 181 9.29 -27.36 13.90
N SER A 182 8.79 -27.37 15.13
CA SER A 182 7.38 -27.68 15.41
C SER A 182 6.65 -26.36 15.66
N ALA A 183 5.54 -26.16 14.97
CA ALA A 183 4.69 -24.98 15.13
C ALA A 183 3.23 -25.38 15.04
N THR A 184 2.40 -24.85 15.92
CA THR A 184 0.94 -25.07 15.93
C THR A 184 0.19 -24.01 15.12
N TRP A 185 0.86 -22.88 14.85
CA TRP A 185 0.36 -21.78 14.04
C TRP A 185 1.36 -21.35 12.96
N ILE A 186 0.84 -21.08 11.77
CA ILE A 186 1.58 -20.36 10.71
C ILE A 186 0.84 -19.05 10.42
N VAL A 187 1.51 -17.91 10.67
CA VAL A 187 1.00 -16.58 10.36
C VAL A 187 1.72 -16.05 9.11
N LEU A 188 0.97 -15.90 8.02
CA LEU A 188 1.48 -15.45 6.74
C LEU A 188 1.52 -13.91 6.71
N CYS A 189 2.71 -13.34 6.87
CA CYS A 189 2.98 -11.91 6.71
C CYS A 189 3.61 -11.63 5.35
N THR A 190 3.10 -12.26 4.32
CA THR A 190 3.66 -12.35 2.98
C THR A 190 3.22 -11.24 2.05
N GLY A 191 2.40 -10.30 2.55
CA GLY A 191 1.96 -9.12 1.82
C GLY A 191 0.68 -9.34 1.01
N TYR A 192 0.49 -8.52 -0.01
CA TYR A 192 -0.78 -8.42 -0.73
C TYR A 192 -0.56 -8.29 -2.23
N ASN A 193 -1.57 -8.71 -2.99
CA ASN A 193 -1.64 -8.48 -4.42
C ASN A 193 -2.48 -7.24 -4.73
N LEU A 194 -2.08 -6.49 -5.74
CA LEU A 194 -2.87 -5.40 -6.29
C LEU A 194 -3.91 -5.99 -7.26
N THR A 195 -5.18 -5.73 -7.01
CA THR A 195 -6.29 -6.19 -7.84
C THR A 195 -7.33 -5.09 -7.99
N TYR A 196 -7.83 -4.92 -9.21
CA TYR A 196 -8.82 -3.91 -9.56
C TYR A 196 -9.95 -4.54 -10.39
N GLY A 197 -10.54 -5.62 -9.87
CA GLY A 197 -11.58 -6.39 -10.56
C GLY A 197 -12.85 -5.59 -10.92
N PHE A 198 -13.00 -4.38 -10.40
CA PHE A 198 -14.07 -3.47 -10.76
C PHE A 198 -13.75 -2.61 -12.00
N LEU A 199 -12.51 -2.57 -12.47
CA LEU A 199 -12.16 -1.91 -13.72
C LEU A 199 -12.43 -2.88 -14.88
N SER A 200 -13.30 -2.49 -15.81
CA SER A 200 -13.56 -3.28 -17.01
C SER A 200 -12.31 -3.38 -17.89
N GLU A 201 -12.28 -4.35 -18.80
CA GLU A 201 -11.17 -4.50 -19.77
C GLU A 201 -10.97 -3.23 -20.62
N GLY A 202 -12.06 -2.50 -20.90
CA GLY A 202 -12.01 -1.21 -21.59
C GLY A 202 -11.16 -0.16 -20.90
N CYS A 203 -10.92 -0.27 -19.59
CA CYS A 203 -10.00 0.62 -18.86
C CYS A 203 -8.53 0.40 -19.24
N ARG A 204 -8.18 -0.69 -19.92
CA ARG A 204 -6.82 -1.03 -20.38
C ARG A 204 -5.78 -1.00 -19.26
N VAL A 205 -6.19 -1.32 -18.05
CA VAL A 205 -5.30 -1.45 -16.88
C VAL A 205 -4.88 -2.89 -16.74
N THR A 206 -3.59 -3.13 -16.68
CA THR A 206 -3.04 -4.46 -16.36
C THR A 206 -2.38 -4.45 -14.99
N THR A 207 -2.53 -5.56 -14.27
CA THR A 207 -1.80 -5.80 -13.03
C THR A 207 -1.05 -7.12 -13.16
N ASP A 208 0.28 -7.02 -13.16
CA ASP A 208 1.13 -8.18 -13.27
C ASP A 208 2.27 -8.05 -12.25
N GLU A 209 2.45 -9.06 -11.40
CA GLU A 209 3.40 -9.03 -10.27
C GLU A 209 3.35 -7.72 -9.46
N ASN A 210 2.16 -7.21 -9.17
CA ASN A 210 1.95 -5.93 -8.47
C ASN A 210 2.44 -4.68 -9.21
N VAL A 211 2.67 -4.76 -10.52
CA VAL A 211 2.85 -3.60 -11.39
C VAL A 211 1.51 -3.20 -11.96
N VAL A 212 1.06 -2.00 -11.70
CA VAL A 212 -0.12 -1.40 -12.35
C VAL A 212 0.37 -0.62 -13.57
N PHE A 213 -0.09 -0.99 -14.76
CA PHE A 213 0.40 -0.43 -16.02
C PHE A 213 -0.78 -0.14 -16.99
N PRO A 214 -0.67 0.89 -17.83
CA PRO A 214 0.40 1.88 -18.00
C PRO A 214 0.17 3.13 -17.14
N LEU A 215 1.02 3.39 -16.16
CA LEU A 215 0.89 4.57 -15.29
C LEU A 215 2.08 5.53 -15.43
N TYR A 216 1.80 6.77 -15.79
CA TYR A 216 2.74 7.87 -15.72
C TYR A 216 2.88 8.33 -14.27
N LYS A 217 4.12 8.39 -13.78
CA LYS A 217 4.48 8.80 -12.40
C LYS A 217 3.68 8.05 -11.32
N HIS A 218 3.36 6.77 -11.54
CA HIS A 218 2.56 5.95 -10.61
C HIS A 218 1.16 6.52 -10.29
N ILE A 219 0.64 7.45 -11.10
CA ILE A 219 -0.63 8.15 -10.90
C ILE A 219 -1.54 8.02 -12.10
N PHE A 220 -1.19 8.65 -13.21
CA PHE A 220 -2.08 8.83 -14.36
C PHE A 220 -2.07 7.61 -15.27
N HIS A 221 -3.25 7.12 -15.64
CA HIS A 221 -3.35 6.19 -16.75
C HIS A 221 -2.91 6.89 -18.04
N ALA A 222 -1.95 6.28 -18.75
CA ALA A 222 -1.31 6.97 -19.87
C ALA A 222 -2.24 7.20 -21.06
N ASP A 223 -3.21 6.27 -21.31
CA ASP A 223 -4.24 6.46 -22.36
C ASP A 223 -5.40 7.34 -21.90
N PHE A 224 -5.76 7.24 -20.63
CA PHE A 224 -6.91 7.91 -20.04
C PHE A 224 -6.49 8.75 -18.85
N PRO A 225 -5.91 9.97 -19.05
CA PRO A 225 -5.42 10.79 -17.94
C PRO A 225 -6.49 11.25 -16.93
N SER A 226 -7.77 11.02 -17.23
CA SER A 226 -8.90 11.18 -16.31
C SER A 226 -9.08 10.01 -15.34
N LEU A 227 -8.32 8.91 -15.51
CA LEU A 227 -8.21 7.81 -14.56
C LEU A 227 -6.86 7.89 -13.83
N ALA A 228 -6.91 7.94 -12.51
CA ALA A 228 -5.72 7.99 -11.68
C ALA A 228 -5.76 6.98 -10.55
N PHE A 229 -4.57 6.57 -10.10
CA PHE A 229 -4.36 5.68 -8.96
C PHE A 229 -3.60 6.44 -7.87
N ILE A 230 -4.17 6.51 -6.67
CA ILE A 230 -3.59 7.23 -5.54
C ILE A 230 -3.10 6.25 -4.48
N GLY A 231 -1.88 6.47 -3.99
CA GLY A 231 -1.32 5.67 -2.90
C GLY A 231 -0.74 4.32 -3.33
N LEU A 232 -0.38 4.13 -4.63
CA LEU A 232 0.35 2.95 -5.08
C LEU A 232 1.78 2.86 -4.52
N PRO A 233 2.55 3.94 -4.39
CA PRO A 233 3.92 3.86 -3.90
C PRO A 233 4.03 3.20 -2.52
N MET A 234 5.06 2.35 -2.36
CA MET A 234 5.40 1.65 -1.10
C MET A 234 6.71 2.17 -0.52
N ARG A 235 6.93 1.89 0.78
CA ARG A 235 8.10 2.33 1.56
C ARG A 235 8.24 3.85 1.54
N VAL A 236 7.11 4.52 1.71
CA VAL A 236 6.94 5.98 1.67
C VAL A 236 6.22 6.47 2.92
N ILE A 237 6.16 7.79 3.09
CA ILE A 237 5.24 8.44 4.04
C ILE A 237 3.89 8.58 3.31
N PRO A 238 2.89 7.73 3.60
CA PRO A 238 1.73 7.57 2.73
C PRO A 238 0.91 8.85 2.56
N PHE A 239 0.61 9.55 3.67
CA PHE A 239 -0.27 10.73 3.61
C PHE A 239 0.34 11.89 2.80
N ILE A 240 1.65 12.12 2.92
CA ILE A 240 2.35 13.16 2.15
C ILE A 240 2.35 12.80 0.66
N ILE A 241 2.66 11.55 0.31
CA ILE A 241 2.62 11.07 -1.08
C ILE A 241 1.23 11.26 -1.67
N MET A 242 0.19 10.82 -0.94
CA MET A 242 -1.19 10.90 -1.40
C MET A 242 -1.65 12.36 -1.59
N ASP A 243 -1.26 13.28 -0.70
CA ASP A 243 -1.59 14.70 -0.85
C ASP A 243 -0.96 15.30 -2.13
N TYR A 244 0.32 15.04 -2.38
CA TYR A 244 0.99 15.52 -3.59
C TYR A 244 0.41 14.89 -4.86
N GLN A 245 0.08 13.59 -4.82
CA GLN A 245 -0.56 12.90 -5.94
C GLN A 245 -1.94 13.48 -6.24
N ASN A 246 -2.76 13.73 -5.20
CA ASN A 246 -4.08 14.33 -5.34
C ASN A 246 -3.98 15.74 -5.97
N ARG A 247 -3.10 16.58 -5.46
CA ARG A 247 -2.90 17.93 -5.98
C ARG A 247 -2.45 17.89 -7.43
N PHE A 248 -1.53 17.00 -7.79
CA PHE A 248 -1.07 16.84 -9.17
C PHE A 248 -2.21 16.42 -10.09
N PHE A 249 -3.00 15.44 -9.68
CA PHE A 249 -4.14 15.00 -10.48
C PHE A 249 -5.17 16.12 -10.67
N LEU A 250 -5.53 16.83 -9.61
CA LEU A 250 -6.48 17.95 -9.70
C LEU A 250 -5.94 19.09 -10.57
N SER A 251 -4.67 19.46 -10.41
CA SER A 251 -4.04 20.50 -11.25
C SER A 251 -4.03 20.14 -12.74
N ALA A 252 -3.84 18.85 -13.06
CA ALA A 252 -3.95 18.38 -14.45
C ALA A 252 -5.39 18.44 -14.97
N LEU A 253 -6.38 18.06 -14.16
CA LEU A 253 -7.81 18.13 -14.53
C LEU A 253 -8.30 19.57 -14.70
N GLU A 254 -7.82 20.50 -13.89
CA GLU A 254 -8.14 21.92 -13.99
C GLU A 254 -7.43 22.60 -15.16
N GLY A 255 -6.39 21.94 -15.70
CA GLY A 255 -5.56 22.45 -16.80
C GLY A 255 -4.50 23.47 -16.37
N SER A 256 -4.26 23.65 -15.07
CA SER A 256 -3.15 24.44 -14.54
C SER A 256 -1.79 23.76 -14.75
N VAL A 257 -1.79 22.42 -14.84
CA VAL A 257 -0.64 21.60 -15.22
C VAL A 257 -0.93 20.90 -16.53
N LYS A 258 -0.01 21.02 -17.49
CA LYS A 258 -0.10 20.33 -18.77
C LYS A 258 0.66 19.00 -18.71
N LEU A 259 -0.07 17.90 -18.88
CA LEU A 259 0.54 16.57 -18.99
C LEU A 259 1.24 16.39 -20.36
N PRO A 260 2.25 15.50 -20.44
CA PRO A 260 2.80 15.06 -21.71
C PRO A 260 1.72 14.36 -22.57
N SER A 261 2.01 14.11 -23.86
CA SER A 261 1.11 13.33 -24.69
C SER A 261 0.96 11.90 -24.17
N CYS A 262 -0.16 11.23 -24.50
CA CYS A 262 -0.40 9.85 -24.09
C CYS A 262 0.77 8.94 -24.48
N GLU A 263 1.28 9.10 -25.71
CA GLU A 263 2.44 8.34 -26.19
C GLU A 263 3.70 8.59 -25.37
N ALA A 264 4.01 9.85 -25.04
CA ALA A 264 5.15 10.18 -24.19
C ALA A 264 5.00 9.63 -22.76
N MET A 265 3.79 9.63 -22.20
CA MET A 265 3.51 9.02 -20.89
C MET A 265 3.69 7.50 -20.91
N LYS A 266 3.24 6.81 -21.98
CA LYS A 266 3.45 5.38 -22.16
C LYS A 266 4.92 5.03 -22.27
N GLN A 267 5.65 5.76 -23.10
CA GLN A 267 7.10 5.56 -23.29
C GLN A 267 7.85 5.76 -21.97
N GLN A 268 7.50 6.78 -21.20
CA GLN A 268 8.10 7.01 -19.89
C GLN A 268 7.78 5.85 -18.91
N ALA A 269 6.52 5.42 -18.83
CA ALA A 269 6.12 4.30 -17.98
C ALA A 269 6.85 3.00 -18.34
N ALA A 270 6.96 2.70 -19.63
CA ALA A 270 7.69 1.52 -20.12
C ALA A 270 9.19 1.62 -19.82
N LYS A 271 9.81 2.79 -20.04
CA LYS A 271 11.22 3.06 -19.73
C LYS A 271 11.53 2.89 -18.24
N ASP A 272 10.67 3.43 -17.37
CA ASP A 272 10.85 3.33 -15.91
C ASP A 272 10.75 1.88 -15.44
N LEU A 273 9.80 1.10 -15.97
CA LEU A 273 9.67 -0.32 -15.68
C LEU A 273 10.89 -1.11 -16.19
N ALA A 274 11.30 -0.88 -17.43
CA ALA A 274 12.48 -1.53 -18.01
C ALA A 274 13.75 -1.23 -17.19
N LYS A 275 13.96 0.02 -16.79
CA LYS A 275 15.06 0.45 -15.92
C LYS A 275 15.01 -0.25 -14.55
N HIS A 276 13.83 -0.41 -13.96
CA HIS A 276 13.66 -1.10 -12.69
C HIS A 276 14.08 -2.56 -12.81
N VAL A 277 13.58 -3.27 -13.82
CA VAL A 277 13.89 -4.69 -14.07
C VAL A 277 15.38 -4.89 -14.40
N SER A 278 15.96 -4.05 -15.26
CA SER A 278 17.38 -4.13 -15.63
C SER A 278 18.34 -3.86 -14.47
N SER A 279 17.87 -3.18 -13.41
CA SER A 279 18.65 -3.00 -12.19
C SER A 279 18.66 -4.22 -11.25
N GLY A 280 18.09 -5.37 -11.67
CA GLY A 280 18.04 -6.61 -10.89
C GLY A 280 16.98 -6.61 -9.78
N LEU A 281 16.11 -5.62 -9.73
CA LEU A 281 15.02 -5.56 -8.75
C LEU A 281 13.81 -6.37 -9.21
N ALA A 282 13.18 -7.08 -8.28
CA ALA A 282 11.98 -7.85 -8.57
C ALA A 282 10.87 -6.91 -9.08
N LYS A 283 10.17 -7.32 -10.15
CA LYS A 283 9.11 -6.57 -10.82
C LYS A 283 8.04 -6.06 -9.84
N ARG A 284 7.63 -6.91 -8.88
CA ARG A 284 6.66 -6.58 -7.81
C ARG A 284 7.05 -5.38 -6.93
N HIS A 285 8.31 -4.92 -6.99
CA HIS A 285 8.82 -3.77 -6.26
C HIS A 285 8.88 -2.49 -7.12
N PHE A 286 8.30 -2.49 -8.31
CA PHE A 286 8.31 -1.34 -9.22
C PHE A 286 7.74 -0.08 -8.57
N HIS A 287 6.66 -0.20 -7.80
CA HIS A 287 6.08 0.93 -7.07
C HIS A 287 6.75 1.21 -5.71
N CYS A 288 7.90 0.60 -5.39
CA CYS A 288 8.65 0.92 -4.17
C CYS A 288 9.53 2.16 -4.38
N LEU A 289 9.30 3.18 -3.55
CA LEU A 289 10.06 4.42 -3.55
C LEU A 289 10.81 4.60 -2.22
N PRO A 290 11.87 3.81 -1.92
CA PRO A 290 12.57 3.94 -0.66
C PRO A 290 13.32 5.25 -0.58
N LYS A 291 13.34 5.88 0.59
CA LYS A 291 14.05 7.11 1.00
C LYS A 291 14.31 8.12 -0.15
N MET A 292 15.48 8.07 -0.78
CA MET A 292 15.86 9.06 -1.80
C MET A 292 14.92 9.08 -3.00
N LYS A 293 14.41 7.91 -3.42
CA LYS A 293 13.43 7.86 -4.52
C LYS A 293 12.14 8.57 -4.14
N MET A 294 11.70 8.46 -2.89
CA MET A 294 10.51 9.15 -2.38
C MET A 294 10.69 10.66 -2.37
N TRP A 295 11.84 11.15 -1.85
CA TRP A 295 12.10 12.59 -1.81
C TRP A 295 12.20 13.20 -3.21
N ASN A 296 12.91 12.53 -4.12
CA ASN A 296 13.01 12.96 -5.52
C ASN A 296 11.64 12.97 -6.22
N TYR A 297 10.81 11.98 -5.94
CA TYR A 297 9.45 11.89 -6.49
C TYR A 297 8.57 13.05 -5.99
N LEU A 298 8.60 13.36 -4.69
CA LEU A 298 7.85 14.47 -4.11
C LEU A 298 8.35 15.84 -4.64
N GLU A 299 9.67 16.00 -4.77
CA GLU A 299 10.26 17.20 -5.31
C GLU A 299 9.91 17.41 -6.80
N ASP A 300 9.90 16.34 -7.59
CA ASP A 300 9.51 16.35 -8.98
C ASP A 300 8.04 16.79 -9.16
N ILE A 301 7.11 16.23 -8.36
CA ILE A 301 5.71 16.67 -8.36
C ILE A 301 5.60 18.13 -7.89
N ALA A 302 6.31 18.50 -6.83
CA ALA A 302 6.29 19.87 -6.33
C ALA A 302 6.72 20.88 -7.41
N ASN A 303 7.79 20.58 -8.15
CA ASN A 303 8.28 21.43 -9.24
C ASN A 303 7.27 21.51 -10.40
N ILE A 304 6.63 20.39 -10.77
CA ILE A 304 5.63 20.37 -11.85
C ILE A 304 4.40 21.19 -11.49
N CYS A 305 3.96 21.11 -10.24
CA CYS A 305 2.70 21.71 -9.79
C CYS A 305 2.87 23.06 -9.08
N GLY A 306 4.10 23.56 -8.91
CA GLY A 306 4.37 24.77 -8.13
C GLY A 306 4.01 24.61 -6.64
N LEU A 307 4.09 23.39 -6.09
CA LEU A 307 3.76 23.12 -4.69
C LEU A 307 4.95 23.44 -3.77
N PRO A 308 4.69 23.78 -2.49
CA PRO A 308 5.76 23.86 -1.50
C PRO A 308 6.55 22.55 -1.43
N LYS A 309 7.87 22.65 -1.31
CA LYS A 309 8.72 21.47 -1.05
C LYS A 309 8.47 20.93 0.34
N VAL A 310 8.71 19.62 0.52
CA VAL A 310 8.62 18.99 1.84
C VAL A 310 9.61 19.65 2.80
N PRO A 311 9.16 20.15 3.96
CA PRO A 311 10.03 20.80 4.94
C PRO A 311 11.15 19.87 5.44
N GLN A 312 12.32 20.45 5.75
CA GLN A 312 13.48 19.66 6.20
C GLN A 312 13.20 18.84 7.46
N TYR A 313 12.49 19.40 8.42
CA TYR A 313 12.14 18.68 9.67
C TYR A 313 11.35 17.39 9.41
N VAL A 314 10.57 17.30 8.34
CA VAL A 314 9.84 16.07 7.95
C VAL A 314 10.82 15.00 7.47
N LYS A 315 11.87 15.40 6.73
CA LYS A 315 12.94 14.49 6.30
C LYS A 315 13.73 13.98 7.49
N ASP A 316 14.04 14.87 8.44
CA ASP A 316 14.75 14.53 9.69
C ASP A 316 13.92 13.56 10.55
N LEU A 317 12.61 13.80 10.68
CA LEU A 317 11.68 12.88 11.36
C LEU A 317 11.68 11.49 10.72
N TYR A 318 11.63 11.43 9.40
CA TYR A 318 11.68 10.15 8.67
C TYR A 318 12.99 9.42 8.93
N ASP A 319 14.12 10.11 8.93
CA ASP A 319 15.43 9.53 9.16
C ASP A 319 15.57 8.99 10.59
N ILE A 320 15.14 9.77 11.58
CA ILE A 320 15.12 9.35 12.98
C ILE A 320 14.24 8.11 13.16
N THR A 321 12.98 8.19 12.73
CA THR A 321 12.04 7.08 12.94
C THR A 321 12.42 5.83 12.16
N SER A 322 13.01 5.97 10.98
CA SER A 322 13.51 4.84 10.19
C SER A 322 14.68 4.14 10.89
N LYS A 323 15.64 4.92 11.40
CA LYS A 323 16.79 4.39 12.15
C LYS A 323 16.36 3.66 13.43
N GLU A 324 15.49 4.29 14.23
CA GLU A 324 14.99 3.67 15.46
C GLU A 324 14.20 2.39 15.16
N ARG A 325 13.39 2.40 14.11
CA ARG A 325 12.65 1.22 13.66
C ARG A 325 13.55 0.07 13.23
N GLU A 326 14.71 0.33 12.64
CA GLU A 326 15.66 -0.72 12.24
C GLU A 326 16.33 -1.36 13.46
N CYS A 327 16.61 -0.60 14.52
CA CYS A 327 17.40 -1.05 15.66
C CYS A 327 16.56 -1.53 16.85
N LYS A 328 15.41 -0.88 17.13
CA LYS A 328 14.67 -1.07 18.37
C LYS A 328 13.27 -1.65 18.18
N CYS A 329 12.88 -2.53 19.11
CA CYS A 329 11.52 -3.06 19.15
C CYS A 329 10.52 -2.02 19.64
N GLN A 330 10.91 -1.15 20.59
CA GLN A 330 10.06 -0.10 21.17
C GLN A 330 10.06 1.20 20.37
N TYR A 331 10.42 1.20 19.09
CA TYR A 331 10.50 2.41 18.26
C TYR A 331 9.20 3.22 18.20
N LYS A 332 8.06 2.61 18.52
CA LYS A 332 6.75 3.27 18.56
C LYS A 332 6.55 4.15 19.81
N ASP A 333 7.37 3.95 20.86
CA ASP A 333 7.28 4.69 22.12
C ASP A 333 8.08 5.99 22.09
N ILE A 334 8.76 6.26 20.98
CA ILE A 334 9.55 7.46 20.77
C ILE A 334 8.69 8.72 20.90
N LYS A 335 9.09 9.63 21.79
CA LYS A 335 8.48 10.95 21.96
C LYS A 335 9.24 11.95 21.13
N ILE A 336 8.54 12.64 20.24
CA ILE A 336 9.14 13.59 19.30
C ILE A 336 8.65 15.00 19.62
N ARG A 337 9.59 15.96 19.61
CA ARG A 337 9.33 17.39 19.75
C ARG A 337 10.00 18.15 18.61
N ILE A 338 9.22 18.95 17.89
CA ILE A 338 9.72 19.89 16.89
C ILE A 338 9.83 21.25 17.56
N LEU A 339 11.01 21.86 17.54
CA LEU A 339 11.27 23.18 18.07
C LEU A 339 10.85 24.26 17.06
N PRO A 340 10.67 25.54 17.51
CA PRO A 340 10.26 26.63 16.61
C PRO A 340 11.23 26.90 15.44
N ASP A 341 12.50 26.55 15.58
CA ASP A 341 13.54 26.64 14.54
C ASP A 341 13.52 25.47 13.53
N GLY A 342 12.58 24.52 13.72
CA GLY A 342 12.49 23.31 12.91
C GLY A 342 13.38 22.15 13.38
N THR A 343 14.18 22.35 14.44
CA THR A 343 15.02 21.25 15.00
C THR A 343 14.15 20.16 15.58
N VAL A 344 14.46 18.91 15.24
CA VAL A 344 13.77 17.72 15.77
C VAL A 344 14.57 17.15 16.94
N ARG A 345 13.91 17.01 18.09
CA ARG A 345 14.44 16.30 19.27
C ARG A 345 13.56 15.09 19.59
N TYR A 346 14.17 14.03 20.12
CA TYR A 346 13.41 12.85 20.51
C TYR A 346 13.99 12.21 21.78
N SER A 347 13.14 11.46 22.47
CA SER A 347 13.47 10.64 23.65
C SER A 347 12.55 9.42 23.69
N TYR A 348 12.85 8.48 24.56
CA TYR A 348 12.00 7.35 24.89
C TYR A 348 11.17 7.60 26.12
#